data_c2f56382c1599449ff1cbd291cd7c4d2
#
_entry.id   c2f56382c1599449ff1cbd291cd7c4d2
#
_cell.length_a   1.000
_cell.length_b   1.000
_cell.length_c   1.000
_cell.angle_alpha   90.00
_cell.angle_beta   90.00
_cell.angle_gamma   90.00
#
_symmetry.space_group_name_H-M   'P 1'
#
loop_
_entity.id
_entity.type
_entity.pdbx_description
1 polymer ?
#
loop_
_entity_poly.entity_id
_entity_poly.type
_entity_poly.pdbx_seq_one_letter_code
_entity_poly.pdbx_strand_id
1 'polypeptide(L)'
;ALGELKRLIPENSTISSFFLYDGTLELGLAKYNRTVVAHTNKQVVYEFWQALKLHHRYLASIIEFMFERLTIPELYLLQDNWHQYKDLEERAAFFYILSHCSDSGYASHGNLDKSRLCPVKINSLKRHKSKNFYPFWDQFEKPLDGLMTAKNTDFLLFPVGKFGYNFFEYGKNTGHDMVSIDHK
;
A
#
# COMPACT_ATOMS: atom_id res chain seq x y z
N ALA A 1 -8.43 13.42 6.30
CA ALA A 1 -8.63 12.04 6.75
C ALA A 1 -7.71 11.63 7.91
N LEU A 2 -6.36 11.62 7.75
CA LEU A 2 -5.46 11.13 8.82
C LEU A 2 -5.62 11.85 10.16
N GLY A 3 -5.77 13.18 10.16
CA GLY A 3 -5.97 13.98 11.39
C GLY A 3 -7.26 13.61 12.12
N GLU A 4 -8.29 13.29 11.39
CA GLU A 4 -9.59 12.89 11.92
C GLU A 4 -9.57 11.45 12.43
N LEU A 5 -8.95 10.53 11.67
CA LEU A 5 -8.72 9.15 12.11
C LEU A 5 -7.95 9.10 13.44
N LYS A 6 -6.94 9.96 13.63
CA LYS A 6 -6.20 10.04 14.89
C LYS A 6 -7.05 10.47 16.09
N ARG A 7 -8.10 11.28 15.85
CA ARG A 7 -9.02 11.70 16.93
C ARG A 7 -10.02 10.60 17.27
N LEU A 8 -10.46 9.83 16.26
CA LEU A 8 -11.46 8.78 16.42
C LEU A 8 -10.87 7.47 16.95
N ILE A 9 -9.64 7.14 16.56
CA ILE A 9 -9.00 5.89 16.93
C ILE A 9 -8.01 6.15 18.07
N PRO A 10 -8.20 5.59 19.27
CA PRO A 10 -7.28 5.74 20.40
C PRO A 10 -5.87 5.21 20.09
N GLU A 11 -4.87 5.71 20.82
CA GLU A 11 -3.53 5.11 20.80
C GLU A 11 -3.56 3.69 21.35
N ASN A 12 -2.62 2.87 20.92
CA ASN A 12 -2.48 1.45 21.26
C ASN A 12 -3.62 0.54 20.73
N SER A 13 -4.54 1.08 19.93
CA SER A 13 -5.56 0.27 19.25
C SER A 13 -4.96 -0.58 18.14
N THR A 14 -5.59 -1.72 17.89
CA THR A 14 -5.33 -2.58 16.71
C THR A 14 -6.32 -2.26 15.61
N ILE A 15 -5.81 -2.02 14.41
CA ILE A 15 -6.57 -1.65 13.22
C ILE A 15 -6.34 -2.69 12.14
N SER A 16 -7.40 -3.25 11.58
CA SER A 16 -7.35 -3.97 10.31
C SER A 16 -7.75 -3.04 9.18
N SER A 17 -6.79 -2.69 8.32
CA SER A 17 -7.02 -1.86 7.14
C SER A 17 -7.09 -2.74 5.90
N PHE A 18 -8.12 -2.54 5.07
CA PHE A 18 -8.35 -3.32 3.86
C PHE A 18 -8.07 -2.48 2.62
N PHE A 19 -7.63 -3.15 1.54
CA PHE A 19 -7.21 -2.51 0.28
C PHE A 19 -5.95 -1.65 0.40
N LEU A 20 -4.97 -2.14 1.15
CA LEU A 20 -3.64 -1.55 1.18
C LEU A 20 -3.11 -1.36 -0.25
N TYR A 21 -2.72 -0.12 -0.56
CA TYR A 21 -2.05 0.23 -1.80
C TYR A 21 -0.82 1.11 -1.53
N ASP A 22 -0.98 2.42 -1.36
CA ASP A 22 0.12 3.36 -1.09
C ASP A 22 0.53 3.46 0.39
N GLY A 23 -0.29 2.93 1.30
CA GLY A 23 -0.01 2.85 2.72
C GLY A 23 0.03 4.19 3.46
N THR A 24 -0.40 5.28 2.86
CA THR A 24 -0.31 6.63 3.45
C THR A 24 -1.05 6.73 4.77
N LEU A 25 -2.27 6.22 4.85
CA LEU A 25 -3.09 6.24 6.06
C LEU A 25 -2.56 5.26 7.09
N GLU A 26 -2.24 4.06 6.66
CA GLU A 26 -1.75 2.95 7.49
C GLU A 26 -0.44 3.29 8.18
N LEU A 27 0.54 3.76 7.44
CA LEU A 27 1.82 4.22 8.00
C LEU A 27 1.64 5.44 8.90
N GLY A 28 0.73 6.35 8.50
CA GLY A 28 0.39 7.50 9.33
C GLY A 28 -0.18 7.10 10.68
N LEU A 29 -1.05 6.09 10.73
CA LEU A 29 -1.61 5.57 11.98
C LEU A 29 -0.56 4.78 12.79
N ALA A 30 0.21 3.92 12.14
CA ALA A 30 1.27 3.14 12.79
C ALA A 30 2.34 4.03 13.45
N LYS A 31 2.68 5.15 12.82
CA LYS A 31 3.62 6.15 13.38
C LYS A 31 3.14 6.76 14.70
N TYR A 32 1.83 6.78 14.93
CA TYR A 32 1.21 7.34 16.14
C TYR A 32 0.72 6.24 17.09
N ASN A 33 1.53 5.22 17.30
CA ASN A 33 1.32 4.14 18.30
C ASN A 33 0.03 3.33 18.10
N ARG A 34 -0.39 3.11 16.87
CA ARG A 34 -1.46 2.15 16.55
C ARG A 34 -0.87 0.96 15.84
N THR A 35 -1.33 -0.23 16.16
CA THR A 35 -0.96 -1.46 15.45
C THR A 35 -1.84 -1.59 14.22
N VAL A 36 -1.26 -1.60 13.02
CA VAL A 36 -2.01 -1.69 11.77
C VAL A 36 -1.67 -2.99 11.05
N VAL A 37 -2.66 -3.84 10.90
CA VAL A 37 -2.64 -5.00 9.99
C VAL A 37 -3.26 -4.56 8.68
N ALA A 38 -2.44 -4.46 7.66
CA ALA A 38 -2.84 -3.87 6.38
C ALA A 38 -3.00 -4.96 5.31
N HIS A 39 -4.23 -5.22 4.93
CA HIS A 39 -4.62 -6.29 4.02
C HIS A 39 -4.67 -5.82 2.57
N THR A 40 -4.19 -6.65 1.65
CA THR A 40 -4.30 -6.46 0.21
C THR A 40 -4.57 -7.78 -0.50
N ASN A 41 -5.37 -7.75 -1.56
CA ASN A 41 -5.57 -8.88 -2.45
C ASN A 41 -4.63 -8.86 -3.67
N LYS A 42 -3.72 -7.87 -3.72
CA LYS A 42 -2.72 -7.73 -4.79
C LYS A 42 -1.37 -8.24 -4.30
N GLN A 43 -0.97 -9.40 -4.79
CA GLN A 43 0.29 -10.04 -4.40
C GLN A 43 1.48 -9.08 -4.52
N VAL A 44 1.60 -8.36 -5.62
CA VAL A 44 2.73 -7.44 -5.86
C VAL A 44 2.77 -6.28 -4.87
N VAL A 45 1.62 -5.79 -4.41
CA VAL A 45 1.55 -4.75 -3.37
C VAL A 45 2.04 -5.32 -2.05
N TYR A 46 1.60 -6.53 -1.70
CA TYR A 46 2.11 -7.24 -0.53
C TYR A 46 3.62 -7.45 -0.60
N GLU A 47 4.14 -7.95 -1.72
CA GLU A 47 5.57 -8.17 -1.94
C GLU A 47 6.38 -6.89 -1.75
N PHE A 48 5.91 -5.76 -2.32
CA PHE A 48 6.55 -4.46 -2.11
C PHE A 48 6.62 -4.07 -0.63
N TRP A 49 5.52 -4.19 0.10
CA TRP A 49 5.48 -3.81 1.51
C TRP A 49 6.30 -4.77 2.40
N GLN A 50 6.36 -6.04 2.05
CA GLN A 50 7.23 -7.02 2.73
C GLN A 50 8.72 -6.71 2.48
N ALA A 51 9.12 -6.49 1.23
CA ALA A 51 10.48 -6.10 0.90
C ALA A 51 10.89 -4.80 1.61
N LEU A 52 10.00 -3.80 1.63
CA LEU A 52 10.25 -2.55 2.32
C LEU A 52 10.38 -2.72 3.84
N LYS A 53 9.60 -3.60 4.44
CA LYS A 53 9.66 -3.89 5.87
C LYS A 53 10.94 -4.63 6.27
N LEU A 54 11.31 -5.66 5.51
CA LEU A 54 12.39 -6.58 5.85
C LEU A 54 13.75 -6.11 5.32
N HIS A 55 13.77 -5.59 4.10
CA HIS A 55 15.00 -5.33 3.34
C HIS A 55 15.00 -3.92 2.70
N HIS A 56 14.47 -2.91 3.38
CA HIS A 56 14.27 -1.56 2.83
C HIS A 56 15.52 -0.94 2.17
N ARG A 57 16.73 -1.20 2.71
CA ARG A 57 17.96 -0.66 2.13
C ARG A 57 18.31 -1.35 0.81
N TYR A 58 18.16 -2.67 0.75
CA TYR A 58 18.42 -3.44 -0.45
C TYR A 58 17.40 -3.10 -1.54
N LEU A 59 16.11 -3.09 -1.20
CA LEU A 59 15.04 -2.64 -2.10
C LEU A 59 15.34 -1.25 -2.68
N ALA A 60 15.69 -0.29 -1.82
CA ALA A 60 15.99 1.06 -2.26
C ALA A 60 17.23 1.15 -3.14
N SER A 61 18.25 0.29 -2.92
CA SER A 61 19.43 0.25 -3.78
C SER A 61 19.14 -0.28 -5.19
N ILE A 62 18.27 -1.28 -5.31
CA ILE A 62 17.81 -1.76 -6.62
C ILE A 62 17.03 -0.64 -7.33
N ILE A 63 16.11 0.02 -6.62
CA ILE A 63 15.31 1.13 -7.18
C ILE A 63 16.22 2.26 -7.68
N GLU A 64 17.20 2.68 -6.88
CA GLU A 64 18.13 3.74 -7.24
C GLU A 64 18.96 3.38 -8.48
N PHE A 65 19.56 2.18 -8.49
CA PHE A 65 20.34 1.67 -9.59
C PHE A 65 19.54 1.63 -10.91
N MET A 66 18.32 1.12 -10.85
CA MET A 66 17.44 1.03 -12.02
C MET A 66 16.93 2.40 -12.46
N PHE A 67 16.57 3.27 -11.52
CA PHE A 67 16.07 4.62 -11.83
C PHE A 67 17.12 5.44 -12.61
N GLU A 68 18.38 5.36 -12.24
CA GLU A 68 19.47 6.06 -12.93
C GLU A 68 19.60 5.61 -14.39
N ARG A 69 19.41 4.33 -14.65
CA ARG A 69 19.59 3.67 -15.96
C ARG A 69 18.35 3.60 -16.82
N LEU A 70 17.18 3.83 -16.22
CA LEU A 70 15.91 3.65 -16.92
C LEU A 70 15.79 4.58 -18.13
N THR A 71 15.73 3.98 -19.31
CA THR A 71 15.47 4.62 -20.60
C THR A 71 14.12 4.16 -21.15
N ILE A 72 13.67 4.74 -22.27
CA ILE A 72 12.39 4.35 -22.90
C ILE A 72 12.40 2.87 -23.30
N PRO A 73 13.42 2.33 -24.01
CA PRO A 73 13.44 0.90 -24.35
C PRO A 73 13.43 -0.02 -23.13
N GLU A 74 14.17 0.34 -22.07
CA GLU A 74 14.20 -0.43 -20.82
C GLU A 74 12.90 -0.41 -20.07
N LEU A 75 12.18 0.74 -20.08
CA LEU A 75 10.83 0.80 -19.51
C LEU A 75 9.90 -0.23 -20.18
N TYR A 76 9.83 -0.24 -21.49
CA TYR A 76 8.97 -1.18 -22.22
C TYR A 76 9.36 -2.64 -21.99
N LEU A 77 10.66 -2.94 -22.01
CA LEU A 77 11.15 -4.28 -21.72
C LEU A 77 10.76 -4.73 -20.30
N LEU A 78 10.87 -3.84 -19.32
CA LEU A 78 10.45 -4.14 -17.96
C LEU A 78 8.94 -4.26 -17.82
N GLN A 79 8.15 -3.40 -18.47
CA GLN A 79 6.68 -3.49 -18.45
C GLN A 79 6.17 -4.86 -18.90
N ASP A 80 6.84 -5.45 -19.89
CA ASP A 80 6.48 -6.77 -20.40
C ASP A 80 6.93 -7.93 -19.50
N ASN A 81 8.05 -7.77 -18.77
CA ASN A 81 8.74 -8.90 -18.14
C ASN A 81 8.88 -8.82 -16.62
N TRP A 82 8.61 -7.69 -15.96
CA TRP A 82 8.87 -7.50 -14.52
C TRP A 82 8.25 -8.57 -13.62
N HIS A 83 7.09 -9.08 -13.97
CA HIS A 83 6.36 -10.11 -13.20
C HIS A 83 7.01 -11.50 -13.28
N GLN A 84 7.93 -11.74 -14.21
CA GLN A 84 8.62 -13.02 -14.41
C GLN A 84 9.88 -13.17 -13.54
N TYR A 85 10.36 -12.08 -12.94
CA TYR A 85 11.52 -12.13 -12.04
C TYR A 85 11.19 -12.96 -10.80
N LYS A 86 12.10 -13.86 -10.44
CA LYS A 86 11.88 -14.80 -9.32
C LYS A 86 12.17 -14.16 -7.97
N ASP A 87 13.09 -13.24 -7.92
CA ASP A 87 13.45 -12.52 -6.69
C ASP A 87 12.34 -11.55 -6.30
N LEU A 88 11.93 -11.60 -5.03
CA LEU A 88 10.82 -10.81 -4.52
C LEU A 88 11.19 -9.32 -4.48
N GLU A 89 12.39 -9.00 -4.06
CA GLU A 89 12.89 -7.62 -3.96
C GLU A 89 13.05 -6.98 -5.33
N GLU A 90 13.49 -7.75 -6.34
CA GLU A 90 13.56 -7.27 -7.72
C GLU A 90 12.16 -6.98 -8.28
N ARG A 91 11.22 -7.91 -8.12
CA ARG A 91 9.82 -7.67 -8.55
C ARG A 91 9.22 -6.45 -7.85
N ALA A 92 9.42 -6.33 -6.55
CA ALA A 92 8.95 -5.20 -5.76
C ALA A 92 9.57 -3.86 -6.23
N ALA A 93 10.87 -3.86 -6.53
CA ALA A 93 11.57 -2.69 -7.05
C ALA A 93 11.06 -2.28 -8.43
N PHE A 94 10.89 -3.24 -9.34
CA PHE A 94 10.40 -2.97 -10.68
C PHE A 94 8.94 -2.49 -10.65
N PHE A 95 8.09 -3.12 -9.85
CA PHE A 95 6.72 -2.62 -9.63
C PHE A 95 6.72 -1.16 -9.17
N TYR A 96 7.55 -0.82 -8.19
CA TYR A 96 7.65 0.54 -7.67
C TYR A 96 8.13 1.54 -8.73
N ILE A 97 9.21 1.21 -9.45
CA ILE A 97 9.77 2.06 -10.51
C ILE A 97 8.76 2.27 -11.62
N LEU A 98 8.18 1.18 -12.13
CA LEU A 98 7.25 1.23 -13.24
C LEU A 98 5.99 2.04 -12.89
N SER A 99 5.44 1.84 -11.69
CA SER A 99 4.27 2.60 -11.24
C SER A 99 4.56 4.09 -11.04
N HIS A 100 5.80 4.45 -10.67
CA HIS A 100 6.20 5.84 -10.43
C HIS A 100 6.81 6.53 -11.64
N CYS A 101 7.41 5.80 -12.57
CA CYS A 101 8.03 6.35 -13.78
C CYS A 101 7.19 6.16 -15.04
N SER A 102 5.98 5.63 -14.93
CA SER A 102 5.00 5.60 -16.01
C SER A 102 4.03 6.79 -15.87
N ASP A 103 3.72 7.46 -16.96
CA ASP A 103 2.73 8.55 -17.02
C ASP A 103 1.32 8.07 -16.64
N SER A 104 1.00 6.80 -16.92
CA SER A 104 -0.25 6.17 -16.54
C SER A 104 -0.37 5.85 -15.04
N GLY A 105 0.75 5.72 -14.34
CA GLY A 105 0.80 5.24 -12.95
C GLY A 105 0.64 3.73 -12.78
N TYR A 106 0.63 2.96 -13.89
CA TYR A 106 0.55 1.50 -13.88
C TYR A 106 1.89 0.87 -14.26
N ALA A 107 2.21 -0.29 -13.67
CA ALA A 107 3.48 -0.96 -13.93
C ALA A 107 3.56 -1.58 -15.33
N SER A 108 2.45 -1.99 -15.93
CA SER A 108 2.45 -2.78 -17.16
C SER A 108 2.17 -1.95 -18.42
N HIS A 109 1.99 -0.64 -18.33
CA HIS A 109 1.79 0.23 -19.50
C HIS A 109 2.01 1.71 -19.18
N GLY A 110 2.07 2.52 -20.24
CA GLY A 110 2.33 3.95 -20.17
C GLY A 110 3.73 4.32 -20.69
N ASN A 111 3.97 5.61 -20.84
CA ASN A 111 5.23 6.15 -21.34
C ASN A 111 6.13 6.55 -20.18
N LEU A 112 7.44 6.69 -20.45
CA LEU A 112 8.41 7.09 -19.46
C LEU A 112 8.19 8.53 -18.99
N ASP A 113 7.94 8.70 -17.71
CA ASP A 113 7.90 9.98 -17.00
C ASP A 113 8.68 9.87 -15.68
N LYS A 114 9.98 10.16 -15.74
CA LYS A 114 10.86 10.13 -14.54
C LYS A 114 10.59 11.27 -13.56
N SER A 115 9.81 12.30 -13.91
CA SER A 115 9.54 13.44 -13.03
C SER A 115 8.74 13.05 -11.78
N ARG A 116 8.00 11.96 -11.83
CA ARG A 116 7.14 11.47 -10.74
C ARG A 116 7.92 10.74 -9.64
N LEU A 117 9.14 10.30 -9.90
CA LEU A 117 10.03 9.68 -8.93
C LEU A 117 11.27 10.56 -8.74
N CYS A 118 11.54 10.95 -7.52
CA CYS A 118 12.69 11.79 -7.22
C CYS A 118 13.62 11.13 -6.18
N PRO A 119 14.90 11.53 -6.11
CA PRO A 119 15.87 10.99 -5.16
C PRO A 119 15.41 11.07 -3.70
N VAL A 120 14.62 12.08 -3.35
CA VAL A 120 14.07 12.23 -1.98
C VAL A 120 13.14 11.08 -1.62
N LYS A 121 12.27 10.66 -2.56
CA LYS A 121 11.39 9.49 -2.36
C LYS A 121 12.21 8.21 -2.19
N ILE A 122 13.23 8.00 -3.03
CA ILE A 122 14.12 6.82 -2.92
C ILE A 122 14.85 6.82 -1.57
N ASN A 123 15.38 7.96 -1.15
CA ASN A 123 16.03 8.10 0.15
C ASN A 123 15.07 7.87 1.33
N SER A 124 13.78 8.20 1.17
CA SER A 124 12.78 7.89 2.20
C SER A 124 12.58 6.38 2.39
N LEU A 125 12.66 5.59 1.31
CA LEU A 125 12.64 4.13 1.39
C LEU A 125 13.84 3.59 2.17
N LYS A 126 15.05 4.11 1.94
CA LYS A 126 16.28 3.73 2.69
C LYS A 126 16.16 3.96 4.20
N ARG A 127 15.33 4.93 4.61
CA ARG A 127 15.12 5.32 6.02
C ARG A 127 13.83 4.77 6.60
N HIS A 128 13.13 3.93 5.85
CA HIS A 128 11.85 3.40 6.27
C HIS A 128 11.94 2.68 7.62
N LYS A 129 11.03 3.00 8.52
CA LYS A 129 10.86 2.34 9.81
C LYS A 129 9.37 2.17 10.06
N SER A 130 8.92 0.94 10.07
CA SER A 130 7.52 0.60 10.35
C SER A 130 7.43 -0.35 11.54
N LYS A 131 7.38 0.20 12.76
CA LYS A 131 7.28 -0.65 13.96
C LYS A 131 5.94 -1.36 14.07
N ASN A 132 4.85 -0.68 13.83
CA ASN A 132 3.50 -1.16 14.12
C ASN A 132 2.69 -1.37 12.84
N PHE A 133 3.35 -1.68 11.74
CA PHE A 133 2.72 -1.90 10.43
C PHE A 133 3.02 -3.32 9.94
N TYR A 134 1.96 -4.08 9.63
CA TYR A 134 2.01 -5.48 9.25
C TYR A 134 1.23 -5.69 7.96
N PRO A 135 1.89 -5.74 6.79
CA PRO A 135 1.23 -6.07 5.53
C PRO A 135 0.81 -7.53 5.53
N PHE A 136 -0.38 -7.79 5.00
CA PHE A 136 -0.96 -9.10 4.91
C PHE A 136 -1.58 -9.35 3.53
N TRP A 137 -1.36 -10.53 2.97
CA TRP A 137 -1.93 -10.93 1.68
C TRP A 137 -3.14 -11.82 1.89
N ASP A 138 -4.30 -11.32 1.47
CA ASP A 138 -5.58 -12.03 1.51
C ASP A 138 -6.15 -12.22 0.11
N GLN A 139 -6.87 -13.31 -0.07
CA GLN A 139 -7.53 -13.62 -1.34
C GLN A 139 -9.00 -13.15 -1.39
N PHE A 140 -9.38 -12.13 -0.62
CA PHE A 140 -10.73 -11.61 -0.71
C PHE A 140 -10.90 -10.67 -1.92
N GLU A 141 -12.04 -10.78 -2.58
CA GLU A 141 -12.38 -9.95 -3.74
C GLU A 141 -13.27 -8.77 -3.39
N LYS A 142 -14.02 -8.85 -2.32
CA LYS A 142 -15.02 -7.85 -1.92
C LYS A 142 -14.71 -7.24 -0.56
N PRO A 143 -14.98 -5.93 -0.37
CA PRO A 143 -14.81 -5.26 0.93
C PRO A 143 -15.53 -5.97 2.09
N LEU A 144 -16.68 -6.56 1.79
CA LEU A 144 -17.50 -7.29 2.78
C LEU A 144 -16.82 -8.53 3.34
N ASP A 145 -15.98 -9.20 2.54
CA ASP A 145 -15.23 -10.36 2.99
C ASP A 145 -14.24 -9.97 4.10
N GLY A 146 -13.71 -8.75 4.04
CA GLY A 146 -12.87 -8.19 5.09
C GLY A 146 -13.56 -8.05 6.44
N LEU A 147 -14.85 -7.68 6.46
CA LEU A 147 -15.63 -7.63 7.70
C LEU A 147 -15.76 -9.00 8.37
N MET A 148 -15.83 -10.05 7.56
CA MET A 148 -15.97 -11.43 8.04
C MET A 148 -14.65 -12.05 8.51
N THR A 149 -13.52 -11.58 7.96
CA THR A 149 -12.18 -12.14 8.24
C THR A 149 -11.45 -11.43 9.37
N ALA A 150 -11.80 -10.18 9.68
CA ALA A 150 -11.15 -9.42 10.73
C ALA A 150 -11.44 -10.02 12.10
N LYS A 151 -10.40 -10.55 12.76
CA LYS A 151 -10.44 -11.09 14.11
C LYS A 151 -9.49 -10.31 15.00
N ASN A 152 -9.84 -10.16 16.28
CA ASN A 152 -8.99 -9.50 17.30
C ASN A 152 -8.51 -8.09 16.90
N THR A 153 -9.42 -7.29 16.35
CA THR A 153 -9.17 -5.90 15.97
C THR A 153 -10.16 -4.98 16.65
N ASP A 154 -9.70 -3.78 17.03
CA ASP A 154 -10.56 -2.77 17.65
C ASP A 154 -11.28 -1.93 16.60
N PHE A 155 -10.63 -1.71 15.44
CA PHE A 155 -11.13 -0.87 14.37
C PHE A 155 -10.90 -1.51 12.99
N LEU A 156 -11.88 -1.35 12.11
CA LEU A 156 -11.79 -1.70 10.70
C LEU A 156 -11.66 -0.42 9.88
N LEU A 157 -10.68 -0.37 8.99
CA LEU A 157 -10.45 0.76 8.09
C LEU A 157 -10.58 0.30 6.64
N PHE A 158 -11.41 1.00 5.88
CA PHE A 158 -11.60 0.78 4.46
C PHE A 158 -11.27 2.07 3.68
N PRO A 159 -10.02 2.25 3.22
CA PRO A 159 -9.59 3.44 2.49
C PRO A 159 -10.03 3.39 1.03
N VAL A 160 -11.33 3.33 0.78
CA VAL A 160 -11.93 2.99 -0.51
C VAL A 160 -12.60 4.16 -1.22
N GLY A 161 -12.42 5.37 -0.73
CA GLY A 161 -13.08 6.55 -1.27
C GLY A 161 -14.59 6.54 -0.99
N LYS A 162 -15.35 7.20 -1.85
CA LYS A 162 -16.82 7.18 -1.74
C LYS A 162 -17.36 5.82 -2.11
N PHE A 163 -17.43 4.93 -1.14
CA PHE A 163 -18.10 3.66 -1.35
C PHE A 163 -19.61 3.82 -1.35
N GLY A 164 -20.20 3.02 -2.19
CA GLY A 164 -21.63 3.02 -2.31
C GLY A 164 -22.33 2.78 -0.96
N TYR A 165 -23.44 3.41 -0.80
CA TYR A 165 -24.37 3.34 0.31
C TYR A 165 -24.57 1.91 0.88
N ASN A 166 -24.56 0.90 0.00
CA ASN A 166 -24.76 -0.50 0.37
C ASN A 166 -23.71 -1.07 1.34
N PHE A 167 -22.44 -0.62 1.24
CA PHE A 167 -21.39 -1.08 2.16
C PHE A 167 -21.60 -0.53 3.58
N PHE A 168 -21.96 0.74 3.68
CA PHE A 168 -22.21 1.40 4.95
C PHE A 168 -23.44 0.80 5.67
N GLU A 169 -24.52 0.60 4.94
CA GLU A 169 -25.73 -0.02 5.47
C GLU A 169 -25.51 -1.49 5.86
N TYR A 170 -24.74 -2.23 5.07
CA TYR A 170 -24.40 -3.60 5.42
C TYR A 170 -23.61 -3.68 6.73
N GLY A 171 -22.61 -2.82 6.92
CA GLY A 171 -21.83 -2.76 8.16
C GLY A 171 -22.72 -2.48 9.38
N LYS A 172 -23.66 -1.51 9.28
CA LYS A 172 -24.65 -1.25 10.33
C LYS A 172 -25.53 -2.46 10.62
N ASN A 173 -26.04 -3.12 9.58
CA ASN A 173 -26.91 -4.30 9.73
C ASN A 173 -26.19 -5.51 10.34
N THR A 174 -24.85 -5.56 10.28
CA THR A 174 -24.03 -6.57 10.93
C THR A 174 -23.56 -6.17 12.33
N GLY A 175 -24.08 -5.08 12.88
CA GLY A 175 -23.78 -4.62 14.23
C GLY A 175 -22.50 -3.81 14.39
N HIS A 176 -21.93 -3.32 13.30
CA HIS A 176 -20.75 -2.45 13.33
C HIS A 176 -21.15 -0.98 13.42
N ASP A 177 -20.47 -0.22 14.31
CA ASP A 177 -20.55 1.23 14.31
C ASP A 177 -19.78 1.79 13.12
N MET A 178 -20.50 2.34 12.15
CA MET A 178 -19.94 2.83 10.90
C MET A 178 -19.76 4.35 10.94
N VAL A 179 -18.54 4.81 10.66
CA VAL A 179 -18.21 6.23 10.50
C VAL A 179 -17.62 6.45 9.11
N SER A 180 -18.23 7.34 8.32
CA SER A 180 -17.70 7.77 7.04
C SER A 180 -16.87 9.05 7.22
N ILE A 181 -15.64 9.04 6.71
CA ILE A 181 -14.75 10.20 6.72
C ILE A 181 -14.51 10.62 5.28
N ASP A 182 -15.09 11.75 4.90
CA ASP A 182 -14.87 12.32 3.58
C ASP A 182 -13.49 12.94 3.44
N HIS A 183 -12.83 12.67 2.33
CA HIS A 183 -11.67 13.43 1.89
C HIS A 183 -12.18 14.79 1.34
N LYS A 184 -11.97 15.83 2.14
CA LYS A 184 -11.97 17.19 1.61
C LYS A 184 -10.56 17.58 1.22
#